data_352dbb548955146d78cb0c86d4fe2727
#
_entry.id   352dbb548955146d78cb0c86d4fe2727
#
_cell.length_a   1.000
_cell.length_b   1.000
_cell.length_c   1.000
_cell.angle_alpha   90.00
_cell.angle_beta   90.00
_cell.angle_gamma   90.00
#
_symmetry.space_group_name_H-M   'P 1'
#
loop_
_entity.id
_entity.type
_entity.pdbx_description
1 polymer ?
#
loop_
_entity_poly.entity_id
_entity_poly.type
_entity_poly.pdbx_seq_one_letter_code
_entity_poly.pdbx_strand_id
1 'polypeptide(L)'
;MDILTRNKIVVALFIIFLSVSPAFALGEGNRNLLLISVMCISPIFLLKYPIIIPRVDAPLIGLCTMMIFFPLVLHPETMRWSTVLYSCMFCLYFMSFARVLYHSSFTGEDFFKVLRGLLFAYCIVLIIQQFCVLTGLPIFNVSNYTPLEPWKLNSLMSEPSHSARIIPIMMYMYITVRMRMNVAYTFKQSIKEDRWVWLAFLWPVLTMGSATAFIFMLIVFVKFIDIKKFIPSILFVVSLIVIFSILSENKSVTRVRNILVATVTLNEDAIIRADHSASFRIVPTIQGAKKVGFGTVNDWLGHGVDADQELIAPLPSVKKGSAGAFSVWFNFGCIVALLYWIFTFKICYIRRDIASVFIWLLVIFQYGGMNNQIVWLVIFILFTYQFLTNNRNKFLEYES
;
A
#
# COMPACT_ATOMS: atom_id res chain seq x y z
N MET A 1 2.75 -14.17 31.16
CA MET A 1 2.02 -13.52 30.06
C MET A 1 1.24 -14.59 29.32
N ASP A 2 -0.06 -14.48 29.28
CA ASP A 2 -0.97 -15.44 28.65
C ASP A 2 -0.66 -15.57 27.14
N ILE A 3 -0.91 -16.75 26.58
CA ILE A 3 -0.69 -17.06 25.15
C ILE A 3 -1.46 -16.07 24.26
N LEU A 4 -2.69 -15.71 24.64
CA LEU A 4 -3.51 -14.75 23.90
C LEU A 4 -2.90 -13.35 23.88
N THR A 5 -2.34 -12.88 24.99
CA THR A 5 -1.64 -11.59 25.10
C THR A 5 -0.35 -11.59 24.27
N ARG A 6 0.39 -12.70 24.27
CA ARG A 6 1.58 -12.84 23.42
C ARG A 6 1.23 -12.77 21.94
N ASN A 7 0.12 -13.37 21.53
CA ASN A 7 -0.34 -13.32 20.14
C ASN A 7 -0.75 -11.91 19.71
N LYS A 8 -1.26 -11.04 20.60
CA LYS A 8 -1.51 -9.61 20.28
C LYS A 8 -0.25 -8.89 19.82
N ILE A 9 0.85 -9.08 20.54
CA ILE A 9 2.15 -8.49 20.20
C ILE A 9 2.62 -8.99 18.83
N VAL A 10 2.47 -10.29 18.58
CA VAL A 10 2.85 -10.88 17.30
C VAL A 10 2.04 -10.28 16.15
N VAL A 11 0.71 -10.10 16.29
CA VAL A 11 -0.14 -9.41 15.29
C VAL A 11 0.37 -8.00 15.02
N ALA A 12 0.68 -7.23 16.06
CA ALA A 12 1.23 -5.88 15.90
C ALA A 12 2.58 -5.90 15.16
N LEU A 13 3.48 -6.83 15.50
CA LEU A 13 4.77 -6.99 14.84
C LEU A 13 4.63 -7.31 13.34
N PHE A 14 3.69 -8.17 12.94
CA PHE A 14 3.42 -8.44 11.53
C PHE A 14 3.12 -7.15 10.75
N ILE A 15 2.28 -6.27 11.30
CA ILE A 15 1.92 -4.98 10.69
C ILE A 15 3.12 -4.03 10.68
N ILE A 16 3.88 -3.96 11.79
CA ILE A 16 5.05 -3.08 11.91
C ILE A 16 6.13 -3.47 10.89
N PHE A 17 6.47 -4.75 10.75
CA PHE A 17 7.50 -5.19 9.79
C PHE A 17 7.13 -4.89 8.33
N LEU A 18 5.84 -4.94 7.99
CA LEU A 18 5.37 -4.47 6.67
C LEU A 18 5.40 -2.96 6.52
N SER A 19 5.35 -2.22 7.63
CA SER A 19 5.33 -0.76 7.61
C SER A 19 6.73 -0.13 7.57
N VAL A 20 7.79 -0.92 7.70
CA VAL A 20 9.16 -0.40 7.84
C VAL A 20 10.06 -1.04 6.80
N SER A 21 10.88 -0.21 6.15
CA SER A 21 11.90 -0.66 5.20
C SER A 21 13.17 0.17 5.42
N PRO A 22 13.98 -0.19 6.43
CA PRO A 22 15.17 0.59 6.76
C PRO A 22 16.25 0.45 5.68
N ALA A 23 16.89 1.57 5.35
CA ALA A 23 17.89 1.63 4.28
C ALA A 23 19.07 0.67 4.50
N PHE A 24 19.48 0.47 5.74
CA PHE A 24 20.58 -0.46 6.09
C PHE A 24 20.21 -1.94 5.88
N ALA A 25 18.93 -2.26 5.79
CA ALA A 25 18.45 -3.62 5.56
C ALA A 25 18.02 -3.85 4.09
N LEU A 26 18.39 -2.97 3.17
CA LEU A 26 18.13 -3.16 1.74
C LEU A 26 19.21 -4.06 1.12
N GLY A 27 18.76 -5.17 0.55
CA GLY A 27 19.58 -6.04 -0.26
C GLY A 27 19.53 -5.72 -1.75
N GLU A 28 20.07 -6.62 -2.55
CA GLU A 28 20.01 -6.51 -4.01
C GLU A 28 18.58 -6.34 -4.52
N GLY A 29 18.39 -5.43 -5.49
CA GLY A 29 17.08 -5.12 -6.04
C GLY A 29 16.15 -4.38 -5.08
N ASN A 30 16.68 -3.65 -4.09
CA ASN A 30 15.93 -2.90 -3.07
C ASN A 30 14.97 -3.77 -2.23
N ARG A 31 15.24 -5.06 -2.09
CA ARG A 31 14.44 -5.97 -1.26
C ARG A 31 14.75 -5.74 0.22
N ASN A 32 13.72 -5.64 1.04
CA ASN A 32 13.83 -5.49 2.48
C ASN A 32 14.23 -6.83 3.15
N LEU A 33 15.51 -6.98 3.49
CA LEU A 33 16.06 -8.20 4.09
C LEU A 33 15.47 -8.49 5.48
N LEU A 34 15.16 -7.45 6.24
CA LEU A 34 14.49 -7.60 7.53
C LEU A 34 13.11 -8.26 7.37
N LEU A 35 12.34 -7.79 6.41
CA LEU A 35 11.04 -8.37 6.10
C LEU A 35 11.18 -9.80 5.57
N ILE A 36 12.14 -10.07 4.68
CA ILE A 36 12.41 -11.41 4.17
C ILE A 36 12.72 -12.37 5.33
N SER A 37 13.55 -11.99 6.28
CA SER A 37 13.88 -12.82 7.45
C SER A 37 12.63 -13.17 8.27
N VAL A 38 11.75 -12.18 8.51
CA VAL A 38 10.50 -12.40 9.23
C VAL A 38 9.54 -13.28 8.42
N MET A 39 9.47 -13.09 7.11
CA MET A 39 8.65 -13.93 6.21
C MET A 39 9.13 -15.39 6.20
N CYS A 40 10.45 -15.66 6.25
CA CYS A 40 11.01 -17.01 6.35
C CYS A 40 10.63 -17.72 7.66
N ILE A 41 10.53 -16.97 8.77
CA ILE A 41 10.19 -17.53 10.09
C ILE A 41 8.69 -17.71 10.25
N SER A 42 7.89 -16.88 9.59
CA SER A 42 6.43 -16.83 9.79
C SER A 42 5.67 -18.15 9.56
N PRO A 43 6.10 -19.07 8.64
CA PRO A 43 5.38 -20.35 8.44
C PRO A 43 5.30 -21.23 9.69
N ILE A 44 6.12 -20.98 10.71
CA ILE A 44 6.00 -21.67 12.00
C ILE A 44 4.60 -21.53 12.62
N PHE A 45 3.92 -20.41 12.33
CA PHE A 45 2.56 -20.17 12.79
C PHE A 45 1.52 -21.00 12.04
N LEU A 46 1.81 -21.46 10.81
CA LEU A 46 0.96 -22.41 10.07
C LEU A 46 0.98 -23.78 10.76
N LEU A 47 2.16 -24.18 11.23
CA LEU A 47 2.30 -25.44 11.99
C LEU A 47 1.74 -25.33 13.39
N LYS A 48 1.93 -24.20 14.05
CA LYS A 48 1.43 -23.97 15.42
C LYS A 48 -0.10 -23.88 15.49
N TYR A 49 -0.73 -23.31 14.47
CA TYR A 49 -2.18 -23.13 14.39
C TYR A 49 -2.73 -23.79 13.11
N PRO A 50 -2.92 -25.12 13.11
CA PRO A 50 -3.32 -25.91 11.92
C PRO A 50 -4.78 -25.72 11.53
N ILE A 51 -5.28 -24.49 11.65
CA ILE A 51 -6.63 -24.10 11.25
C ILE A 51 -6.63 -23.74 9.76
N ILE A 52 -7.61 -24.20 9.02
CA ILE A 52 -7.83 -23.81 7.63
C ILE A 52 -8.82 -22.65 7.62
N ILE A 53 -8.43 -21.53 7.00
CA ILE A 53 -9.27 -20.36 6.77
C ILE A 53 -9.63 -20.32 5.28
N PRO A 54 -10.73 -20.97 4.83
CA PRO A 54 -10.98 -21.20 3.39
C PRO A 54 -10.99 -19.93 2.56
N ARG A 55 -11.48 -18.81 3.13
CA ARG A 55 -11.53 -17.49 2.45
C ARG A 55 -10.16 -16.87 2.20
N VAL A 56 -9.13 -17.30 2.93
CA VAL A 56 -7.75 -16.83 2.83
C VAL A 56 -6.89 -17.88 2.15
N ASP A 57 -6.93 -19.13 2.65
CA ASP A 57 -6.01 -20.17 2.25
C ASP A 57 -6.25 -20.65 0.82
N ALA A 58 -7.50 -20.89 0.42
CA ALA A 58 -7.80 -21.44 -0.90
C ALA A 58 -7.34 -20.51 -2.05
N PRO A 59 -7.66 -19.19 -2.04
CA PRO A 59 -7.17 -18.29 -3.08
C PRO A 59 -5.64 -18.18 -3.09
N LEU A 60 -4.99 -18.12 -1.92
CA LEU A 60 -3.53 -17.93 -1.85
C LEU A 60 -2.76 -19.19 -2.24
N ILE A 61 -3.24 -20.36 -1.85
CA ILE A 61 -2.67 -21.64 -2.31
C ILE A 61 -2.85 -21.75 -3.84
N GLY A 62 -4.04 -21.45 -4.34
CA GLY A 62 -4.29 -21.41 -5.78
C GLY A 62 -3.37 -20.48 -6.52
N LEU A 63 -3.17 -19.24 -6.02
CA LEU A 63 -2.24 -18.26 -6.60
C LEU A 63 -0.80 -18.79 -6.60
N CYS A 64 -0.30 -19.30 -5.47
CA CYS A 64 1.05 -19.86 -5.39
C CYS A 64 1.23 -21.02 -6.36
N THR A 65 0.27 -21.94 -6.41
CA THR A 65 0.32 -23.11 -7.32
C THR A 65 0.36 -22.67 -8.78
N MET A 66 -0.53 -21.76 -9.19
CA MET A 66 -0.59 -21.28 -10.57
C MET A 66 0.66 -20.48 -10.96
N MET A 67 1.17 -19.60 -10.07
CA MET A 67 2.41 -18.84 -10.33
C MET A 67 3.64 -19.71 -10.47
N ILE A 68 3.66 -20.89 -9.86
CA ILE A 68 4.75 -21.87 -10.02
C ILE A 68 4.51 -22.70 -11.28
N PHE A 69 3.32 -23.28 -11.41
CA PHE A 69 3.03 -24.32 -12.39
C PHE A 69 2.94 -23.77 -13.82
N PHE A 70 2.25 -22.65 -14.05
CA PHE A 70 2.08 -22.12 -15.39
C PHE A 70 3.41 -21.73 -16.06
N PRO A 71 4.26 -20.89 -15.44
CA PRO A 71 5.57 -20.57 -16.03
C PRO A 71 6.47 -21.81 -16.16
N LEU A 72 6.43 -22.74 -15.19
CA LEU A 72 7.28 -23.92 -15.21
C LEU A 72 6.95 -24.85 -16.40
N VAL A 73 5.67 -24.96 -16.75
CA VAL A 73 5.24 -25.83 -17.86
C VAL A 73 5.37 -25.15 -19.22
N LEU A 74 5.03 -23.85 -19.31
CA LEU A 74 4.95 -23.14 -20.59
C LEU A 74 6.26 -22.43 -20.98
N HIS A 75 7.00 -21.92 -19.99
CA HIS A 75 8.17 -21.09 -20.17
C HIS A 75 9.29 -21.46 -19.18
N PRO A 76 9.73 -22.74 -19.13
CA PRO A 76 10.73 -23.19 -18.16
C PRO A 76 12.07 -22.45 -18.29
N GLU A 77 12.43 -22.01 -19.51
CA GLU A 77 13.65 -21.26 -19.82
C GLU A 77 13.67 -19.84 -19.23
N THR A 78 12.51 -19.23 -19.02
CA THR A 78 12.40 -17.87 -18.45
C THR A 78 12.06 -17.91 -16.97
N MET A 79 12.07 -19.09 -16.32
CA MET A 79 11.68 -19.23 -14.91
C MET A 79 12.62 -18.51 -13.97
N ARG A 80 12.12 -17.48 -13.29
CA ARG A 80 12.86 -16.71 -12.26
C ARG A 80 12.35 -17.05 -10.88
N TRP A 81 12.93 -18.08 -10.28
CA TRP A 81 12.55 -18.58 -8.96
C TRP A 81 12.55 -17.51 -7.88
N SER A 82 13.50 -16.56 -7.91
CA SER A 82 13.58 -15.49 -6.92
C SER A 82 12.33 -14.60 -6.88
N THR A 83 11.71 -14.32 -8.03
CA THR A 83 10.49 -13.51 -8.13
C THR A 83 9.27 -14.30 -7.67
N VAL A 84 9.14 -15.55 -8.12
CA VAL A 84 8.02 -16.41 -7.77
C VAL A 84 8.01 -16.74 -6.28
N LEU A 85 9.16 -17.21 -5.75
CA LEU A 85 9.27 -17.55 -4.33
C LEU A 85 9.04 -16.33 -3.43
N TYR A 86 9.54 -15.16 -3.82
CA TYR A 86 9.29 -13.93 -3.06
C TYR A 86 7.80 -13.57 -3.01
N SER A 87 7.06 -13.76 -4.11
CA SER A 87 5.60 -13.58 -4.12
C SER A 87 4.89 -14.63 -3.25
N CYS A 88 5.31 -15.89 -3.34
CA CYS A 88 4.77 -16.96 -2.49
C CYS A 88 5.06 -16.73 -0.99
N MET A 89 6.23 -16.17 -0.65
CA MET A 89 6.56 -15.82 0.73
C MET A 89 5.58 -14.80 1.32
N PHE A 90 5.14 -13.80 0.56
CA PHE A 90 4.08 -12.89 1.01
C PHE A 90 2.75 -13.60 1.24
N CYS A 91 2.38 -14.54 0.37
CA CYS A 91 1.16 -15.34 0.55
C CYS A 91 1.23 -16.14 1.86
N LEU A 92 2.35 -16.85 2.11
CA LEU A 92 2.58 -17.61 3.35
C LEU A 92 2.60 -16.69 4.58
N TYR A 93 3.19 -15.51 4.45
CA TYR A 93 3.24 -14.51 5.51
C TYR A 93 1.83 -14.05 5.90
N PHE A 94 0.97 -13.78 4.92
CA PHE A 94 -0.42 -13.40 5.16
C PHE A 94 -1.24 -14.55 5.74
N MET A 95 -1.07 -15.78 5.26
CA MET A 95 -1.72 -16.96 5.84
C MET A 95 -1.31 -17.15 7.31
N SER A 96 -0.05 -16.95 7.64
CA SER A 96 0.48 -17.01 9.01
C SER A 96 -0.13 -15.92 9.89
N PHE A 97 -0.18 -14.69 9.39
CA PHE A 97 -0.80 -13.55 10.05
C PHE A 97 -2.27 -13.80 10.37
N ALA A 98 -3.05 -14.27 9.38
CA ALA A 98 -4.46 -14.55 9.57
C ALA A 98 -4.68 -15.56 10.71
N ARG A 99 -3.88 -16.62 10.81
CA ARG A 99 -3.97 -17.61 11.90
C ARG A 99 -3.66 -17.03 13.27
N VAL A 100 -2.58 -16.23 13.36
CA VAL A 100 -2.23 -15.55 14.62
C VAL A 100 -3.33 -14.59 15.03
N LEU A 101 -3.92 -13.84 14.10
CA LEU A 101 -5.01 -12.91 14.36
C LEU A 101 -6.27 -13.66 14.87
N TYR A 102 -6.61 -14.81 14.28
CA TYR A 102 -7.71 -15.65 14.75
C TYR A 102 -7.50 -16.17 16.17
N HIS A 103 -6.26 -16.54 16.51
CA HIS A 103 -5.88 -17.06 17.83
C HIS A 103 -5.36 -16.01 18.79
N SER A 104 -5.68 -14.74 18.55
CA SER A 104 -5.30 -13.62 19.43
C SER A 104 -6.52 -12.99 20.08
N SER A 105 -6.29 -12.33 21.21
CA SER A 105 -7.24 -11.39 21.80
C SER A 105 -7.03 -9.96 21.27
N PHE A 106 -6.54 -9.80 20.03
CA PHE A 106 -6.31 -8.51 19.39
C PHE A 106 -7.64 -7.79 19.15
N THR A 107 -7.76 -6.57 19.67
CA THR A 107 -8.99 -5.78 19.67
C THR A 107 -8.90 -4.59 18.72
N GLY A 108 -10.03 -3.91 18.50
CA GLY A 108 -10.07 -2.65 17.73
C GLY A 108 -9.21 -1.56 18.39
N GLU A 109 -9.11 -1.55 19.73
CA GLU A 109 -8.25 -0.61 20.45
C GLU A 109 -6.76 -0.93 20.28
N ASP A 110 -6.38 -2.21 20.33
CA ASP A 110 -5.00 -2.60 20.06
C ASP A 110 -4.59 -2.17 18.64
N PHE A 111 -5.47 -2.37 17.66
CA PHE A 111 -5.26 -1.95 16.28
C PHE A 111 -5.13 -0.43 16.16
N PHE A 112 -6.01 0.31 16.82
CA PHE A 112 -5.97 1.76 16.91
C PHE A 112 -4.64 2.26 17.51
N LYS A 113 -4.15 1.64 18.59
CA LYS A 113 -2.86 1.97 19.22
C LYS A 113 -1.68 1.73 18.28
N VAL A 114 -1.71 0.62 17.53
CA VAL A 114 -0.66 0.30 16.53
C VAL A 114 -0.63 1.36 15.42
N LEU A 115 -1.78 1.71 14.83
CA LEU A 115 -1.85 2.71 13.77
C LEU A 115 -1.39 4.09 14.26
N ARG A 116 -1.83 4.50 15.46
CA ARG A 116 -1.42 5.74 16.10
C ARG A 116 0.09 5.77 16.35
N GLY A 117 0.64 4.69 16.91
CA GLY A 117 2.08 4.57 17.16
C GLY A 117 2.91 4.68 15.90
N LEU A 118 2.48 4.03 14.81
CA LEU A 118 3.15 4.12 13.52
C LEU A 118 3.10 5.53 12.92
N LEU A 119 1.95 6.22 12.98
CA LEU A 119 1.85 7.62 12.51
C LEU A 119 2.82 8.54 13.25
N PHE A 120 2.91 8.41 14.58
CA PHE A 120 3.89 9.17 15.36
C PHE A 120 5.33 8.79 15.03
N ALA A 121 5.63 7.50 14.88
CA ALA A 121 6.98 7.04 14.53
C ALA A 121 7.43 7.59 13.18
N TYR A 122 6.58 7.58 12.16
CA TYR A 122 6.87 8.19 10.86
C TYR A 122 7.14 9.69 10.96
N CYS A 123 6.32 10.41 11.72
CA CYS A 123 6.48 11.85 11.92
C CYS A 123 7.79 12.19 12.65
N ILE A 124 8.06 11.50 13.76
CA ILE A 124 9.26 11.72 14.59
C ILE A 124 10.53 11.44 13.78
N VAL A 125 10.58 10.30 13.09
CA VAL A 125 11.75 9.96 12.26
C VAL A 125 11.98 10.98 11.16
N LEU A 126 10.90 11.47 10.51
CA LEU A 126 11.01 12.51 9.50
C LEU A 126 11.54 13.82 10.10
N ILE A 127 11.03 14.24 11.26
CA ILE A 127 11.52 15.46 11.95
C ILE A 127 13.01 15.34 12.28
N ILE A 128 13.45 14.17 12.77
CA ILE A 128 14.86 13.94 13.06
C ILE A 128 15.68 14.02 11.76
N GLN A 129 15.22 13.43 10.66
CA GLN A 129 15.90 13.54 9.36
C GLN A 129 15.97 14.99 8.89
N GLN A 130 14.89 15.77 9.03
CA GLN A 130 14.85 17.19 8.70
C GLN A 130 15.81 18.01 9.58
N PHE A 131 15.91 17.70 10.85
CA PHE A 131 16.88 18.31 11.76
C PHE A 131 18.32 18.00 11.32
N CYS A 132 18.63 16.76 10.91
CA CYS A 132 19.94 16.40 10.36
C CYS A 132 20.28 17.23 9.11
N VAL A 133 19.30 17.44 8.21
CA VAL A 133 19.50 18.30 7.02
C VAL A 133 19.82 19.72 7.40
N LEU A 134 19.10 20.30 8.38
CA LEU A 134 19.31 21.69 8.83
C LEU A 134 20.65 21.90 9.53
N THR A 135 21.13 20.90 10.25
CA THR A 135 22.37 20.99 11.03
C THR A 135 23.60 20.46 10.29
N GLY A 136 23.42 19.88 9.09
CA GLY A 136 24.51 19.25 8.35
C GLY A 136 24.98 17.90 8.95
N LEU A 137 24.22 17.33 9.88
CA LEU A 137 24.53 16.02 10.44
C LEU A 137 24.22 14.90 9.44
N PRO A 138 24.89 13.73 9.57
CA PRO A 138 24.57 12.55 8.74
C PRO A 138 23.11 12.16 8.88
N ILE A 139 22.40 12.06 7.73
CA ILE A 139 20.99 11.68 7.72
C ILE A 139 20.89 10.16 7.80
N PHE A 140 20.29 9.64 8.86
CA PHE A 140 20.10 8.21 9.01
C PHE A 140 18.91 7.71 8.17
N ASN A 141 18.92 6.42 7.82
CA ASN A 141 17.88 5.72 7.08
C ASN A 141 17.53 6.36 5.72
N VAL A 142 18.52 6.87 4.99
CA VAL A 142 18.33 7.46 3.67
C VAL A 142 19.07 6.62 2.63
N SER A 143 18.37 6.18 1.58
CA SER A 143 18.93 5.45 0.46
C SER A 143 19.25 6.33 -0.75
N ASN A 144 18.45 7.36 -1.00
CA ASN A 144 18.54 8.21 -2.20
C ASN A 144 18.37 9.70 -1.85
N TYR A 145 19.34 10.25 -1.09
CA TYR A 145 19.33 11.67 -0.76
C TYR A 145 19.94 12.51 -1.88
N THR A 146 19.24 13.55 -2.28
CA THR A 146 19.74 14.53 -3.25
C THR A 146 19.76 15.93 -2.63
N PRO A 147 20.92 16.60 -2.52
CA PRO A 147 21.00 17.95 -1.95
C PRO A 147 20.14 19.00 -2.68
N LEU A 148 19.81 18.76 -3.96
CA LEU A 148 18.92 19.63 -4.74
C LEU A 148 17.45 19.56 -4.28
N GLU A 149 17.04 18.49 -3.59
CA GLU A 149 15.71 18.30 -3.01
C GLU A 149 15.84 17.93 -1.53
N PRO A 150 16.36 18.81 -0.66
CA PRO A 150 16.77 18.47 0.70
C PRO A 150 15.64 17.99 1.60
N TRP A 151 14.40 18.36 1.27
CA TRP A 151 13.20 17.95 2.03
C TRP A 151 12.55 16.66 1.55
N LYS A 152 13.08 16.04 0.49
CA LYS A 152 12.58 14.78 -0.04
C LYS A 152 13.14 13.59 0.75
N LEU A 153 12.65 13.44 1.98
CA LEU A 153 13.10 12.46 2.97
C LEU A 153 12.12 11.29 3.07
N ASN A 154 12.62 10.13 3.42
CA ASN A 154 11.88 8.86 3.34
C ASN A 154 11.32 8.34 4.68
N SER A 155 11.64 8.96 5.81
CA SER A 155 11.22 8.51 7.14
C SER A 155 11.56 7.03 7.38
N LEU A 156 10.59 6.17 7.70
CA LEU A 156 10.79 4.74 8.01
C LEU A 156 10.88 3.82 6.79
N MET A 157 10.60 4.34 5.58
CA MET A 157 10.68 3.54 4.34
C MET A 157 11.99 3.80 3.59
N SER A 158 12.25 2.98 2.58
CA SER A 158 13.40 3.14 1.69
C SER A 158 13.28 4.34 0.74
N GLU A 159 12.05 4.75 0.41
CA GLU A 159 11.79 5.86 -0.52
C GLU A 159 10.72 6.83 0.01
N PRO A 160 10.84 8.14 -0.28
CA PRO A 160 9.82 9.14 0.09
C PRO A 160 8.44 8.80 -0.48
N SER A 161 8.39 8.29 -1.71
CA SER A 161 7.14 7.92 -2.37
C SER A 161 6.40 6.77 -1.70
N HIS A 162 7.10 5.90 -0.99
CA HIS A 162 6.52 4.81 -0.21
C HIS A 162 5.89 5.33 1.08
N SER A 163 6.61 6.14 1.85
CA SER A 163 6.06 6.80 3.05
C SER A 163 4.86 7.68 2.72
N ALA A 164 4.94 8.40 1.59
CA ALA A 164 3.86 9.24 1.07
C ALA A 164 2.53 8.53 0.81
N ARG A 165 2.55 7.20 0.67
CA ARG A 165 1.33 6.36 0.54
C ARG A 165 0.94 5.73 1.86
N ILE A 166 1.91 5.21 2.59
CA ILE A 166 1.68 4.46 3.83
C ILE A 166 1.06 5.37 4.89
N ILE A 167 1.57 6.58 5.08
CA ILE A 167 1.08 7.51 6.10
C ILE A 167 -0.41 7.86 5.91
N PRO A 168 -0.89 8.26 4.70
CA PRO A 168 -2.31 8.50 4.48
C PRO A 168 -3.18 7.25 4.61
N ILE A 169 -2.69 6.07 4.21
CA ILE A 169 -3.43 4.81 4.36
C ILE A 169 -3.61 4.47 5.84
N MET A 170 -2.57 4.66 6.66
CA MET A 170 -2.67 4.49 8.12
C MET A 170 -3.64 5.49 8.73
N MET A 171 -3.60 6.75 8.31
CA MET A 171 -4.53 7.78 8.79
C MET A 171 -5.98 7.48 8.38
N TYR A 172 -6.19 7.06 7.11
CA TYR A 172 -7.51 6.61 6.66
C TYR A 172 -8.05 5.48 7.54
N MET A 173 -7.23 4.48 7.82
CA MET A 173 -7.63 3.36 8.67
C MET A 173 -7.84 3.78 10.12
N TYR A 174 -6.98 4.63 10.66
CA TYR A 174 -7.13 5.22 11.99
C TYR A 174 -8.50 5.89 12.15
N ILE A 175 -8.88 6.76 11.19
CA ILE A 175 -10.18 7.42 11.19
C ILE A 175 -11.32 6.41 11.04
N THR A 176 -11.17 5.40 10.19
CA THR A 176 -12.18 4.37 9.96
C THR A 176 -12.46 3.56 11.22
N VAL A 177 -11.41 3.19 11.96
CA VAL A 177 -11.54 2.52 13.27
C VAL A 177 -12.20 3.45 14.28
N ARG A 178 -11.79 4.71 14.35
CA ARG A 178 -12.35 5.73 15.26
C ARG A 178 -13.83 5.96 15.04
N MET A 179 -14.25 6.11 13.76
CA MET A 179 -15.66 6.24 13.38
C MET A 179 -16.49 5.00 13.73
N ARG A 180 -15.87 3.83 13.78
CA ARG A 180 -16.55 2.61 14.21
C ARG A 180 -16.70 2.52 15.72
N MET A 181 -15.70 3.00 16.47
CA MET A 181 -15.74 3.05 17.94
C MET A 181 -16.68 4.17 18.44
N ASN A 182 -16.74 5.29 17.74
CA ASN A 182 -17.56 6.45 18.09
C ASN A 182 -18.40 6.89 16.88
N VAL A 183 -19.69 6.57 16.89
CA VAL A 183 -20.62 6.87 15.77
C VAL A 183 -20.77 8.38 15.51
N ALA A 184 -20.56 9.20 16.52
CA ALA A 184 -20.66 10.67 16.43
C ALA A 184 -19.35 11.34 15.94
N TYR A 185 -18.32 10.56 15.58
CA TYR A 185 -17.01 11.08 15.23
C TYR A 185 -17.03 11.82 13.88
N THR A 186 -17.10 13.15 13.95
CA THR A 186 -17.11 14.07 12.82
C THR A 186 -15.72 14.65 12.55
N PHE A 187 -15.52 15.31 11.41
CA PHE A 187 -14.25 15.99 11.11
C PHE A 187 -13.84 17.01 12.17
N LYS A 188 -14.79 17.86 12.63
CA LYS A 188 -14.54 18.83 13.70
C LYS A 188 -14.11 18.15 15.01
N GLN A 189 -14.74 17.04 15.33
CA GLN A 189 -14.45 16.27 16.54
C GLN A 189 -13.08 15.57 16.41
N SER A 190 -12.75 15.05 15.25
CA SER A 190 -11.45 14.42 14.98
C SER A 190 -10.29 15.39 15.17
N ILE A 191 -10.42 16.63 14.70
CA ILE A 191 -9.39 17.65 14.91
C ILE A 191 -9.28 18.02 16.40
N LYS A 192 -10.41 18.08 17.13
CA LYS A 192 -10.40 18.45 18.55
C LYS A 192 -9.79 17.35 19.42
N GLU A 193 -10.22 16.10 19.23
CA GLU A 193 -9.82 14.96 20.07
C GLU A 193 -8.44 14.43 19.69
N ASP A 194 -8.13 14.34 18.38
CA ASP A 194 -6.94 13.70 17.86
C ASP A 194 -5.97 14.70 17.19
N ARG A 195 -5.91 15.94 17.70
CA ARG A 195 -5.08 17.04 17.13
C ARG A 195 -3.62 16.64 16.88
N TRP A 196 -3.03 15.88 17.77
CA TRP A 196 -1.65 15.44 17.67
C TRP A 196 -1.45 14.38 16.57
N VAL A 197 -2.45 13.53 16.36
CA VAL A 197 -2.44 12.54 15.26
C VAL A 197 -2.58 13.26 13.92
N TRP A 198 -3.45 14.29 13.86
CA TRP A 198 -3.55 15.14 12.67
C TRP A 198 -2.24 15.87 12.38
N LEU A 199 -1.56 16.37 13.40
CA LEU A 199 -0.23 16.98 13.24
C LEU A 199 0.79 15.95 12.74
N ALA A 200 0.83 14.76 13.35
CA ALA A 200 1.72 13.67 12.94
C ALA A 200 1.43 13.15 11.54
N PHE A 201 0.21 13.32 11.02
CA PHE A 201 -0.17 13.01 9.65
C PHE A 201 0.17 14.14 8.68
N LEU A 202 -0.26 15.37 8.99
CA LEU A 202 -0.14 16.51 8.07
C LEU A 202 1.32 16.95 7.89
N TRP A 203 2.12 16.94 8.95
CA TRP A 203 3.52 17.35 8.88
C TRP A 203 4.31 16.55 7.81
N PRO A 204 4.34 15.20 7.83
CA PRO A 204 5.01 14.44 6.79
C PRO A 204 4.43 14.66 5.40
N VAL A 205 3.10 14.68 5.26
CA VAL A 205 2.43 14.83 3.97
C VAL A 205 2.78 16.15 3.31
N LEU A 206 2.86 17.24 4.07
CA LEU A 206 3.15 18.57 3.56
C LEU A 206 4.65 18.82 3.34
N THR A 207 5.51 18.24 4.15
CA THR A 207 6.96 18.53 4.14
C THR A 207 7.80 17.55 3.34
N MET A 208 7.29 16.35 3.03
CA MET A 208 8.03 15.31 2.31
C MET A 208 8.22 15.59 0.81
N GLY A 209 7.57 16.63 0.25
CA GLY A 209 7.71 17.02 -1.15
C GLY A 209 7.23 16.01 -2.18
N SER A 210 6.28 15.13 -1.82
CA SER A 210 5.78 14.08 -2.70
C SER A 210 4.38 14.39 -3.23
N ALA A 211 4.23 14.49 -4.54
CA ALA A 211 2.91 14.66 -5.19
C ALA A 211 1.94 13.52 -4.85
N THR A 212 2.46 12.31 -4.67
CA THR A 212 1.66 11.15 -4.27
C THR A 212 1.01 11.33 -2.90
N ALA A 213 1.68 12.02 -1.95
CA ALA A 213 1.15 12.29 -0.63
C ALA A 213 -0.16 13.10 -0.69
N PHE A 214 -0.23 14.09 -1.58
CA PHE A 214 -1.43 14.92 -1.76
C PHE A 214 -2.61 14.12 -2.33
N ILE A 215 -2.36 13.21 -3.29
CA ILE A 215 -3.42 12.35 -3.85
C ILE A 215 -4.00 11.45 -2.75
N PHE A 216 -3.14 10.81 -1.96
CA PHE A 216 -3.59 9.95 -0.88
C PHE A 216 -4.18 10.72 0.31
N MET A 217 -3.74 11.96 0.55
CA MET A 217 -4.37 12.85 1.53
C MET A 217 -5.83 13.12 1.18
N LEU A 218 -6.17 13.29 -0.10
CA LEU A 218 -7.57 13.46 -0.54
C LEU A 218 -8.43 12.26 -0.15
N ILE A 219 -7.92 11.03 -0.22
CA ILE A 219 -8.63 9.82 0.19
C ILE A 219 -9.03 9.89 1.67
N VAL A 220 -8.14 10.42 2.52
CA VAL A 220 -8.41 10.60 3.96
C VAL A 220 -9.56 11.59 4.16
N PHE A 221 -9.57 12.69 3.42
CA PHE A 221 -10.63 13.69 3.53
C PHE A 221 -11.97 13.22 2.95
N VAL A 222 -11.96 12.43 1.88
CA VAL A 222 -13.17 11.82 1.30
C VAL A 222 -13.95 11.00 2.34
N LYS A 223 -13.25 10.43 3.34
CA LYS A 223 -13.87 9.68 4.43
C LYS A 223 -14.88 10.49 5.24
N PHE A 224 -14.70 11.80 5.33
CA PHE A 224 -15.60 12.70 6.07
C PHE A 224 -16.74 13.27 5.21
N ILE A 225 -16.76 12.97 3.91
CA ILE A 225 -17.82 13.40 3.01
C ILE A 225 -19.05 12.52 3.26
N ASP A 226 -20.09 13.11 3.80
CA ASP A 226 -21.40 12.46 3.92
C ASP A 226 -22.25 12.83 2.69
N ILE A 227 -22.38 11.90 1.76
CA ILE A 227 -23.16 12.10 0.50
C ILE A 227 -24.62 12.49 0.81
N LYS A 228 -25.14 12.12 1.99
CA LYS A 228 -26.49 12.50 2.41
C LYS A 228 -26.59 13.99 2.80
N LYS A 229 -25.48 14.62 3.13
CA LYS A 229 -25.39 16.04 3.47
C LYS A 229 -24.81 16.81 2.29
N PHE A 230 -25.61 17.01 1.25
CA PHE A 230 -25.18 17.58 -0.02
C PHE A 230 -24.44 18.92 0.11
N ILE A 231 -24.98 19.88 0.85
CA ILE A 231 -24.39 21.22 0.99
C ILE A 231 -23.04 21.21 1.72
N PRO A 232 -22.88 20.60 2.92
CA PRO A 232 -21.58 20.48 3.57
C PRO A 232 -20.55 19.72 2.72
N SER A 233 -20.96 18.71 1.98
CA SER A 233 -20.08 17.93 1.11
C SER A 233 -19.56 18.76 -0.05
N ILE A 234 -20.41 19.58 -0.70
CA ILE A 234 -20.01 20.52 -1.74
C ILE A 234 -19.05 21.58 -1.18
N LEU A 235 -19.40 22.21 -0.05
CA LEU A 235 -18.54 23.21 0.57
C LEU A 235 -17.16 22.63 0.93
N PHE A 236 -17.12 21.40 1.39
CA PHE A 236 -15.86 20.70 1.68
C PHE A 236 -15.04 20.46 0.39
N VAL A 237 -15.66 19.97 -0.68
CA VAL A 237 -14.98 19.78 -1.98
C VAL A 237 -14.50 21.13 -2.53
N VAL A 238 -15.32 22.18 -2.47
CA VAL A 238 -14.95 23.53 -2.91
C VAL A 238 -13.79 24.06 -2.08
N SER A 239 -13.79 23.90 -0.75
CA SER A 239 -12.68 24.31 0.10
C SER A 239 -11.39 23.57 -0.22
N LEU A 240 -11.46 22.26 -0.54
CA LEU A 240 -10.29 21.50 -1.02
C LEU A 240 -9.77 22.05 -2.37
N ILE A 241 -10.67 22.37 -3.31
CA ILE A 241 -10.29 22.96 -4.61
C ILE A 241 -9.62 24.32 -4.40
N VAL A 242 -10.17 25.16 -3.51
CA VAL A 242 -9.59 26.49 -3.18
C VAL A 242 -8.22 26.32 -2.53
N ILE A 243 -8.07 25.42 -1.55
CA ILE A 243 -6.77 25.11 -0.94
C ILE A 243 -5.78 24.63 -2.00
N PHE A 244 -6.20 23.73 -2.88
CA PHE A 244 -5.38 23.27 -4.00
C PHE A 244 -5.03 24.40 -4.97
N SER A 245 -5.93 25.34 -5.21
CA SER A 245 -5.67 26.52 -6.06
C SER A 245 -4.68 27.49 -5.41
N ILE A 246 -4.80 27.74 -4.11
CA ILE A 246 -3.85 28.57 -3.35
C ILE A 246 -2.46 27.89 -3.31
N LEU A 247 -2.43 26.58 -3.15
CA LEU A 247 -1.19 25.79 -3.21
C LEU A 247 -0.68 25.56 -4.65
N SER A 248 -1.37 26.09 -5.68
CA SER A 248 -1.03 25.85 -7.09
C SER A 248 0.33 26.42 -7.50
N GLU A 249 0.87 27.40 -6.76
CA GLU A 249 2.24 27.87 -6.91
C GLU A 249 3.29 26.87 -6.41
N ASN A 250 2.87 25.88 -5.60
CA ASN A 250 3.73 24.79 -5.18
C ASN A 250 3.99 23.85 -6.36
N LYS A 251 5.27 23.63 -6.69
CA LYS A 251 5.71 22.73 -7.78
C LYS A 251 5.05 21.37 -7.73
N SER A 252 4.77 20.82 -6.54
CA SER A 252 4.14 19.50 -6.38
C SER A 252 2.67 19.50 -6.80
N VAL A 253 1.95 20.57 -6.53
CA VAL A 253 0.52 20.69 -6.91
C VAL A 253 0.37 20.92 -8.41
N THR A 254 1.21 21.77 -8.99
CA THR A 254 1.27 21.98 -10.45
C THR A 254 1.58 20.68 -11.18
N ARG A 255 2.51 19.86 -10.67
CA ARG A 255 2.80 18.51 -11.17
C ARG A 255 1.55 17.62 -11.14
N VAL A 256 0.81 17.56 -10.02
CA VAL A 256 -0.41 16.74 -9.91
C VAL A 256 -1.45 17.15 -10.95
N ARG A 257 -1.69 18.45 -11.12
CA ARG A 257 -2.62 18.97 -12.14
C ARG A 257 -2.22 18.53 -13.55
N ASN A 258 -0.96 18.74 -13.92
CA ASN A 258 -0.46 18.40 -15.26
C ASN A 258 -0.53 16.89 -15.53
N ILE A 259 -0.23 16.06 -14.51
CA ILE A 259 -0.38 14.61 -14.60
C ILE A 259 -1.84 14.21 -14.84
N LEU A 260 -2.77 14.78 -14.07
CA LEU A 260 -4.20 14.46 -14.21
C LEU A 260 -4.71 14.78 -15.62
N VAL A 261 -4.39 15.98 -16.14
CA VAL A 261 -4.77 16.38 -17.50
C VAL A 261 -4.15 15.46 -18.55
N ALA A 262 -2.85 15.15 -18.44
CA ALA A 262 -2.17 14.26 -19.37
C ALA A 262 -2.69 12.82 -19.30
N THR A 263 -3.08 12.34 -18.11
CA THR A 263 -3.63 10.98 -17.92
C THR A 263 -5.02 10.85 -18.57
N VAL A 264 -5.87 11.86 -18.43
CA VAL A 264 -7.20 11.85 -19.06
C VAL A 264 -7.10 11.78 -20.60
N THR A 265 -6.08 12.40 -21.17
CA THR A 265 -5.86 12.35 -22.63
C THR A 265 -5.14 11.09 -23.10
N LEU A 266 -4.69 10.19 -22.19
CA LEU A 266 -3.91 8.99 -22.45
C LEU A 266 -2.67 9.23 -23.33
N ASN A 267 -2.14 10.44 -23.33
CA ASN A 267 -0.97 10.82 -24.11
C ASN A 267 0.31 10.52 -23.34
N GLU A 268 1.01 9.45 -23.71
CA GLU A 268 2.22 8.96 -23.05
C GLU A 268 3.32 10.04 -22.99
N ASP A 269 3.55 10.77 -24.10
CA ASP A 269 4.56 11.83 -24.16
C ASP A 269 4.22 13.02 -23.26
N ALA A 270 2.94 13.37 -23.17
CA ALA A 270 2.48 14.43 -22.27
C ALA A 270 2.66 14.02 -20.80
N ILE A 271 2.40 12.75 -20.45
CA ILE A 271 2.61 12.22 -19.11
C ILE A 271 4.10 12.22 -18.73
N ILE A 272 4.98 11.80 -19.66
CA ILE A 272 6.45 11.79 -19.44
C ILE A 272 6.97 13.21 -19.20
N ARG A 273 6.51 14.18 -19.98
CA ARG A 273 6.89 15.59 -19.82
C ARG A 273 6.33 16.24 -18.55
N ALA A 274 5.13 15.83 -18.12
CA ALA A 274 4.48 16.41 -16.94
C ALA A 274 5.20 16.02 -15.64
N ASP A 275 5.56 14.75 -15.47
CA ASP A 275 6.28 14.28 -14.29
C ASP A 275 6.93 12.92 -14.54
N HIS A 276 8.25 12.87 -14.41
CA HIS A 276 9.04 11.68 -14.59
C HIS A 276 8.68 10.53 -13.60
N SER A 277 8.37 10.88 -12.33
CA SER A 277 8.01 9.87 -11.33
C SER A 277 6.60 9.27 -11.54
N ALA A 278 5.65 10.08 -12.03
CA ALA A 278 4.32 9.62 -12.37
C ALA A 278 4.31 8.80 -13.65
N SER A 279 5.14 9.18 -14.64
CA SER A 279 5.24 8.45 -15.91
C SER A 279 5.62 7.00 -15.70
N PHE A 280 6.51 6.68 -14.75
CA PHE A 280 6.87 5.29 -14.40
C PHE A 280 5.75 4.43 -13.84
N ARG A 281 4.64 5.03 -13.48
CA ARG A 281 3.47 4.31 -12.93
C ARG A 281 2.32 4.24 -13.91
N ILE A 282 2.12 5.31 -14.67
CA ILE A 282 0.95 5.46 -15.55
C ILE A 282 1.25 4.89 -16.94
N VAL A 283 2.37 5.27 -17.53
CA VAL A 283 2.71 4.84 -18.90
C VAL A 283 2.87 3.32 -19.02
N PRO A 284 3.56 2.60 -18.08
CA PRO A 284 3.59 1.14 -18.12
C PRO A 284 2.20 0.51 -18.05
N THR A 285 1.28 1.10 -17.28
CA THR A 285 -0.10 0.60 -17.20
C THR A 285 -0.83 0.77 -18.54
N ILE A 286 -0.66 1.89 -19.23
CA ILE A 286 -1.23 2.12 -20.58
C ILE A 286 -0.62 1.12 -21.57
N GLN A 287 0.69 0.94 -21.56
CA GLN A 287 1.39 0.00 -22.43
C GLN A 287 0.99 -1.45 -22.15
N GLY A 288 0.89 -1.83 -20.87
CA GLY A 288 0.39 -3.13 -20.45
C GLY A 288 -1.03 -3.40 -20.94
N ALA A 289 -1.94 -2.43 -20.78
CA ALA A 289 -3.32 -2.55 -21.28
C ALA A 289 -3.42 -2.77 -22.79
N LYS A 290 -2.47 -2.22 -23.57
CA LYS A 290 -2.41 -2.43 -25.02
C LYS A 290 -1.85 -3.81 -25.42
N LYS A 291 -1.15 -4.49 -24.51
CA LYS A 291 -0.45 -5.75 -24.77
C LYS A 291 -1.17 -6.98 -24.25
N VAL A 292 -2.03 -6.84 -23.23
CA VAL A 292 -2.83 -7.95 -22.71
C VAL A 292 -4.05 -8.19 -23.60
N GLY A 293 -4.43 -9.46 -23.78
CA GLY A 293 -5.55 -9.87 -24.61
C GLY A 293 -6.18 -11.18 -24.11
N PHE A 294 -7.00 -11.79 -24.95
CA PHE A 294 -7.66 -13.07 -24.71
C PHE A 294 -7.49 -14.06 -25.87
N GLY A 295 -6.67 -13.69 -26.87
CA GLY A 295 -6.57 -14.41 -28.14
C GLY A 295 -5.60 -15.59 -28.13
N THR A 296 -4.61 -15.58 -27.24
CA THR A 296 -3.55 -16.59 -27.21
C THR A 296 -3.50 -17.37 -25.90
N VAL A 297 -2.86 -18.52 -25.87
CA VAL A 297 -2.63 -19.30 -24.66
C VAL A 297 -1.86 -18.48 -23.62
N ASN A 298 -0.89 -17.68 -24.06
CA ASN A 298 -0.09 -16.84 -23.21
C ASN A 298 -0.91 -15.71 -22.54
N ASP A 299 -1.97 -15.23 -23.19
CA ASP A 299 -2.89 -14.27 -22.54
C ASP A 299 -3.61 -14.86 -21.32
N TRP A 300 -3.91 -16.17 -21.38
CA TRP A 300 -4.59 -16.87 -20.29
C TRP A 300 -3.67 -17.40 -19.21
N LEU A 301 -2.48 -17.90 -19.59
CA LEU A 301 -1.57 -18.63 -18.69
C LEU A 301 -0.25 -17.90 -18.42
N GLY A 302 -0.02 -16.75 -19.09
CA GLY A 302 1.14 -15.88 -18.91
C GLY A 302 2.22 -16.04 -19.98
N HIS A 303 3.00 -14.97 -20.15
CA HIS A 303 4.16 -14.93 -21.08
C HIS A 303 5.48 -15.35 -20.41
N GLY A 304 5.44 -15.74 -19.14
CA GLY A 304 6.61 -16.11 -18.34
C GLY A 304 6.95 -15.08 -17.25
N VAL A 305 7.75 -15.51 -16.29
CA VAL A 305 8.09 -14.69 -15.11
C VAL A 305 8.95 -13.48 -15.53
N ASP A 306 8.49 -12.27 -15.14
CA ASP A 306 9.15 -10.99 -15.49
C ASP A 306 9.25 -10.75 -17.03
N ALA A 307 8.42 -11.41 -17.83
CA ALA A 307 8.40 -11.24 -19.30
C ALA A 307 8.07 -9.81 -19.74
N ASP A 308 7.32 -9.06 -18.92
CA ASP A 308 7.04 -7.65 -19.16
C ASP A 308 8.31 -6.80 -19.17
N GLN A 309 9.37 -7.18 -18.45
CA GLN A 309 10.64 -6.45 -18.43
C GLN A 309 11.40 -6.53 -19.77
N GLU A 310 11.16 -7.56 -20.56
CA GLU A 310 11.85 -7.83 -21.83
C GLU A 310 10.97 -7.50 -23.04
N LEU A 311 9.67 -7.82 -22.98
CA LEU A 311 8.75 -7.72 -24.11
C LEU A 311 8.05 -6.35 -24.22
N ILE A 312 8.12 -5.52 -23.19
CA ILE A 312 7.59 -4.15 -23.19
C ILE A 312 8.74 -3.16 -23.28
N ALA A 313 8.59 -2.17 -24.15
CA ALA A 313 9.61 -1.14 -24.33
C ALA A 313 9.84 -0.35 -23.04
N PRO A 314 11.09 -0.20 -22.58
CA PRO A 314 11.40 0.57 -21.39
C PRO A 314 11.17 2.07 -21.62
N LEU A 315 10.80 2.79 -20.57
CA LEU A 315 10.75 4.25 -20.59
C LEU A 315 12.16 4.85 -20.68
N PRO A 316 12.31 6.08 -21.21
CA PRO A 316 13.58 6.81 -21.15
C PRO A 316 14.10 6.81 -19.70
N SER A 317 15.37 6.51 -19.49
CA SER A 317 16.02 6.41 -18.17
C SER A 317 15.75 5.14 -17.36
N VAL A 318 14.98 4.17 -17.86
CA VAL A 318 14.80 2.86 -17.22
C VAL A 318 15.35 1.77 -18.13
N LYS A 319 16.06 0.80 -17.54
CA LYS A 319 16.68 -0.28 -18.33
C LYS A 319 15.72 -1.42 -18.67
N LYS A 320 14.55 -1.48 -18.03
CA LYS A 320 13.60 -2.60 -18.15
C LYS A 320 12.19 -2.10 -18.38
N GLY A 321 11.43 -2.77 -19.22
CA GLY A 321 10.02 -2.52 -19.42
C GLY A 321 9.16 -2.94 -18.22
N SER A 322 7.89 -2.61 -18.26
CA SER A 322 6.88 -3.04 -17.28
C SER A 322 5.48 -2.95 -17.89
N ALA A 323 4.60 -3.86 -17.50
CA ALA A 323 3.18 -3.80 -17.83
C ALA A 323 2.36 -3.03 -16.76
N GLY A 324 3.01 -2.44 -15.75
CA GLY A 324 2.35 -1.67 -14.71
C GLY A 324 1.27 -2.46 -13.97
N ALA A 325 0.05 -1.94 -13.92
CA ALA A 325 -1.11 -2.61 -13.29
C ALA A 325 -1.41 -4.00 -13.90
N PHE A 326 -1.04 -4.23 -15.14
CA PHE A 326 -1.28 -5.48 -15.86
C PHE A 326 -0.10 -6.48 -15.78
N SER A 327 0.95 -6.19 -14.97
CA SER A 327 2.12 -7.08 -14.88
C SER A 327 1.76 -8.49 -14.41
N VAL A 328 0.81 -8.68 -13.49
CA VAL A 328 0.35 -10.02 -13.07
C VAL A 328 -0.32 -10.75 -14.23
N TRP A 329 -1.18 -10.06 -14.99
CA TRP A 329 -1.82 -10.64 -16.17
C TRP A 329 -0.80 -11.01 -17.23
N PHE A 330 0.08 -10.08 -17.56
CA PHE A 330 1.09 -10.30 -18.62
C PHE A 330 2.03 -11.46 -18.24
N ASN A 331 2.55 -11.47 -17.02
CA ASN A 331 3.55 -12.46 -16.60
C ASN A 331 2.95 -13.84 -16.27
N PHE A 332 1.78 -13.89 -15.60
CA PHE A 332 1.20 -15.12 -15.07
C PHE A 332 -0.17 -15.48 -15.68
N GLY A 333 -0.69 -14.66 -16.58
CA GLY A 333 -1.95 -14.86 -17.28
C GLY A 333 -3.19 -14.30 -16.62
N CYS A 334 -4.26 -14.22 -17.42
CA CYS A 334 -5.56 -13.67 -17.02
C CYS A 334 -6.15 -14.41 -15.81
N ILE A 335 -6.03 -15.73 -15.75
CA ILE A 335 -6.58 -16.54 -14.66
C ILE A 335 -5.98 -16.14 -13.32
N VAL A 336 -4.66 -16.03 -13.25
CA VAL A 336 -3.94 -15.61 -12.02
C VAL A 336 -4.28 -14.16 -11.67
N ALA A 337 -4.33 -13.26 -12.65
CA ALA A 337 -4.67 -11.85 -12.43
C ALA A 337 -6.08 -11.70 -11.87
N LEU A 338 -7.08 -12.36 -12.45
CA LEU A 338 -8.46 -12.30 -11.97
C LEU A 338 -8.59 -12.88 -10.56
N LEU A 339 -7.96 -14.01 -10.28
CA LEU A 339 -7.97 -14.59 -8.93
C LEU A 339 -7.35 -13.63 -7.92
N TYR A 340 -6.21 -13.02 -8.25
CA TYR A 340 -5.52 -12.03 -7.42
C TYR A 340 -6.37 -10.78 -7.19
N TRP A 341 -6.94 -10.20 -8.26
CA TRP A 341 -7.75 -8.99 -8.14
C TRP A 341 -9.05 -9.22 -7.37
N ILE A 342 -9.75 -10.34 -7.61
CA ILE A 342 -10.97 -10.69 -6.88
C ILE A 342 -10.66 -10.93 -5.40
N PHE A 343 -9.59 -11.67 -5.09
CA PHE A 343 -9.17 -11.94 -3.72
C PHE A 343 -8.84 -10.65 -2.98
N THR A 344 -7.95 -9.82 -3.55
CA THR A 344 -7.51 -8.57 -2.92
C THR A 344 -8.65 -7.55 -2.83
N PHE A 345 -9.52 -7.47 -3.84
CA PHE A 345 -10.70 -6.60 -3.79
C PHE A 345 -11.66 -7.00 -2.66
N LYS A 346 -11.96 -8.30 -2.52
CA LYS A 346 -12.82 -8.78 -1.42
C LYS A 346 -12.25 -8.45 -0.03
N ILE A 347 -10.94 -8.51 0.12
CA ILE A 347 -10.27 -8.13 1.38
C ILE A 347 -10.25 -6.63 1.60
N CYS A 348 -10.08 -5.84 0.54
CA CYS A 348 -9.91 -4.40 0.68
C CYS A 348 -11.24 -3.63 0.69
N TYR A 349 -12.30 -4.19 0.12
CA TYR A 349 -13.59 -3.51 0.00
C TYR A 349 -14.30 -3.42 1.35
N ILE A 350 -14.49 -2.21 1.83
CA ILE A 350 -15.34 -1.89 2.99
C ILE A 350 -16.71 -1.44 2.47
N ARG A 351 -17.75 -2.11 2.92
CA ARG A 351 -19.12 -1.81 2.48
C ARG A 351 -19.49 -0.34 2.71
N ARG A 352 -19.98 0.33 1.67
CA ARG A 352 -20.35 1.76 1.67
C ARG A 352 -19.19 2.73 1.89
N ASP A 353 -17.97 2.30 1.67
CA ASP A 353 -16.79 3.13 1.78
C ASP A 353 -16.06 3.19 0.43
N ILE A 354 -16.32 4.24 -0.33
CA ILE A 354 -15.72 4.44 -1.65
C ILE A 354 -14.20 4.65 -1.56
N ALA A 355 -13.70 5.21 -0.45
CA ALA A 355 -12.27 5.42 -0.25
C ALA A 355 -11.49 4.09 -0.24
N SER A 356 -12.09 3.00 0.26
CA SER A 356 -11.48 1.67 0.22
C SER A 356 -11.28 1.17 -1.21
N VAL A 357 -12.19 1.50 -2.13
CA VAL A 357 -12.07 1.17 -3.57
C VAL A 357 -10.94 1.96 -4.21
N PHE A 358 -10.83 3.27 -3.90
CA PHE A 358 -9.72 4.09 -4.39
C PHE A 358 -8.37 3.60 -3.86
N ILE A 359 -8.28 3.18 -2.60
CA ILE A 359 -7.06 2.59 -2.05
C ILE A 359 -6.70 1.31 -2.81
N TRP A 360 -7.67 0.44 -3.08
CA TRP A 360 -7.44 -0.78 -3.86
C TRP A 360 -6.92 -0.44 -5.27
N LEU A 361 -7.56 0.50 -5.98
CA LEU A 361 -7.17 0.91 -7.32
C LEU A 361 -5.76 1.54 -7.35
N LEU A 362 -5.48 2.48 -6.44
CA LEU A 362 -4.25 3.27 -6.47
C LEU A 362 -3.05 2.55 -5.84
N VAL A 363 -3.27 1.50 -5.05
CA VAL A 363 -2.18 0.73 -4.46
C VAL A 363 -2.09 -0.66 -5.08
N ILE A 364 -3.14 -1.48 -4.96
CA ILE A 364 -3.04 -2.89 -5.31
C ILE A 364 -3.09 -3.08 -6.82
N PHE A 365 -4.10 -2.51 -7.48
CA PHE A 365 -4.23 -2.63 -8.93
C PHE A 365 -3.07 -1.93 -9.64
N GLN A 366 -2.75 -0.68 -9.28
CA GLN A 366 -1.73 0.11 -9.96
C GLN A 366 -0.30 -0.47 -9.85
N TYR A 367 0.03 -1.14 -8.74
CA TYR A 367 1.35 -1.77 -8.60
C TYR A 367 1.49 -3.05 -9.44
N GLY A 368 0.39 -3.70 -9.77
CA GLY A 368 0.33 -4.85 -10.65
C GLY A 368 1.19 -6.05 -10.24
N GLY A 369 1.73 -6.07 -9.02
CA GLY A 369 2.66 -7.10 -8.56
C GLY A 369 2.33 -7.65 -7.18
N MET A 370 2.54 -8.95 -6.99
CA MET A 370 2.35 -9.65 -5.71
C MET A 370 3.59 -9.60 -4.81
N ASN A 371 4.69 -9.04 -5.29
CA ASN A 371 5.98 -8.95 -4.60
C ASN A 371 6.24 -7.57 -3.97
N ASN A 372 5.19 -6.76 -3.76
CA ASN A 372 5.31 -5.40 -3.25
C ASN A 372 4.89 -5.30 -1.78
N GLN A 373 5.78 -4.83 -0.91
CA GLN A 373 5.56 -4.67 0.52
C GLN A 373 4.37 -3.77 0.85
N ILE A 374 4.16 -2.67 0.10
CA ILE A 374 3.07 -1.70 0.36
C ILE A 374 1.72 -2.32 0.05
N VAL A 375 1.63 -3.10 -1.03
CA VAL A 375 0.42 -3.84 -1.40
C VAL A 375 -0.02 -4.75 -0.26
N TRP A 376 0.92 -5.53 0.28
CA TRP A 376 0.62 -6.43 1.39
C TRP A 376 0.30 -5.70 2.68
N LEU A 377 0.96 -4.58 2.97
CA LEU A 377 0.59 -3.74 4.11
C LEU A 377 -0.88 -3.31 4.05
N VAL A 378 -1.34 -2.87 2.88
CA VAL A 378 -2.76 -2.47 2.69
C VAL A 378 -3.68 -3.66 2.91
N ILE A 379 -3.34 -4.84 2.35
CA ILE A 379 -4.12 -6.08 2.55
C ILE A 379 -4.20 -6.43 4.03
N PHE A 380 -3.09 -6.39 4.78
CA PHE A 380 -3.05 -6.70 6.21
C PHE A 380 -3.92 -5.73 7.04
N ILE A 381 -3.79 -4.43 6.79
CA ILE A 381 -4.52 -3.39 7.51
C ILE A 381 -6.02 -3.52 7.26
N LEU A 382 -6.46 -3.67 6.00
CA LEU A 382 -7.87 -3.77 5.65
C LEU A 382 -8.48 -5.10 6.08
N PHE A 383 -7.73 -6.21 5.97
CA PHE A 383 -8.14 -7.50 6.49
C PHE A 383 -8.33 -7.47 8.01
N THR A 384 -7.41 -6.86 8.75
CA THR A 384 -7.51 -6.71 10.21
C THR A 384 -8.79 -5.98 10.58
N TYR A 385 -9.07 -4.86 9.92
CA TYR A 385 -10.31 -4.12 10.15
C TYR A 385 -11.56 -4.94 9.86
N GLN A 386 -11.60 -5.64 8.72
CA GLN A 386 -12.74 -6.49 8.37
C GLN A 386 -12.92 -7.64 9.36
N PHE A 387 -11.82 -8.28 9.75
CA PHE A 387 -11.83 -9.36 10.73
C PHE A 387 -12.41 -8.90 12.08
N LEU A 388 -11.94 -7.77 12.59
CA LEU A 388 -12.42 -7.20 13.85
C LEU A 388 -13.89 -6.78 13.74
N THR A 389 -14.30 -6.21 12.62
CA THR A 389 -15.69 -5.77 12.41
C THR A 389 -16.67 -6.93 12.31
N ASN A 390 -16.27 -8.05 11.69
CA ASN A 390 -17.09 -9.24 11.57
C ASN A 390 -17.20 -10.00 12.91
N ASN A 391 -16.19 -9.89 13.76
CA ASN A 391 -16.18 -10.43 15.13
C ASN A 391 -16.56 -9.31 16.13
N ARG A 392 -17.83 -8.94 16.15
CA ARG A 392 -18.37 -7.77 16.85
C ARG A 392 -17.93 -7.65 18.31
N ASN A 393 -17.82 -8.77 19.03
CA ASN A 393 -17.36 -8.79 20.42
C ASN A 393 -15.90 -8.32 20.60
N LYS A 394 -15.03 -8.55 19.62
CA LYS A 394 -13.63 -8.08 19.64
C LYS A 394 -13.47 -6.59 19.35
N PHE A 395 -14.52 -5.93 18.86
CA PHE A 395 -14.49 -4.49 18.56
C PHE A 395 -15.03 -3.64 19.72
N LEU A 396 -15.95 -4.18 20.53
CA LEU A 396 -16.74 -3.46 21.53
C LEU A 396 -16.34 -3.77 23.00
N GLU A 397 -15.19 -4.40 23.25
CA GLU A 397 -14.71 -4.68 24.63
C GLU A 397 -14.47 -3.42 25.51
N TYR A 398 -14.98 -2.26 25.12
CA TYR A 398 -14.78 -0.96 25.78
C TYR A 398 -16.00 -0.38 26.50
N GLU A 399 -17.14 -1.05 26.49
CA GLU A 399 -18.35 -0.55 27.17
C GLU A 399 -18.68 -1.27 28.50
N SER A 400 -17.73 -2.03 29.05
CA SER A 400 -17.93 -2.70 30.36
C SER A 400 -16.98 -2.15 31.42
#